data_0a88aa481a0619bc75d9754e2ad78ba0
#
_entry.id   0a88aa481a0619bc75d9754e2ad78ba0
#
_cell.length_a   1.000
_cell.length_b   1.000
_cell.length_c   1.000
_cell.angle_alpha   90.00
_cell.angle_beta   90.00
_cell.angle_gamma   90.00
#
_symmetry.space_group_name_H-M   'P 1'
#
loop_
_entity.id
_entity.type
_entity.pdbx_description
1 polymer ?
#
loop_
_entity_poly.entity_id
_entity_poly.type
_entity_poly.pdbx_seq_one_letter_code
_entity_poly.pdbx_strand_id
1 'polypeptide(L)'
;MKKQLINILFLVCLCPIGWGQTSVDTLLLKLKEQQSSSRFYEAYFQNPATMPKWGKHRFSTVQAERSDKEAYAQQYPEGHTAFSATATSFFPYDSTRTLWGNASYKNQELRKVRWNESVDSDLLYPYFTADAVGGDLHSEQYAFMGGFAKQWQQLHWGISLDYKAELASRNKDPRPKNITSNLQLRSGFMWRVGEWQAGIYASFQKYTQSNELKFFNELGSPSVYHLNGLGYYNH
;
A
#
# COMPACT_ATOMS: atom_id res chain seq x y z
N MET A 1 -3.46 -34.31 -56.25
CA MET A 1 -3.85 -33.72 -54.97
C MET A 1 -3.14 -34.30 -53.71
N LYS A 2 -2.58 -35.52 -53.73
CA LYS A 2 -1.89 -36.12 -52.55
C LYS A 2 -0.49 -35.62 -52.26
N LYS A 3 0.22 -35.01 -53.23
CA LYS A 3 1.60 -34.52 -53.01
C LYS A 3 1.72 -33.14 -52.35
N GLN A 4 0.66 -32.34 -52.32
CA GLN A 4 0.70 -31.02 -51.66
C GLN A 4 0.41 -31.09 -50.14
N LEU A 5 -0.31 -32.12 -49.68
CA LEU A 5 -0.60 -32.33 -48.26
C LEU A 5 0.63 -32.75 -47.45
N ILE A 6 1.59 -33.44 -48.06
CA ILE A 6 2.81 -33.92 -47.42
C ILE A 6 3.78 -32.74 -47.18
N ASN A 7 3.81 -31.74 -48.05
CA ASN A 7 4.67 -30.56 -47.87
C ASN A 7 4.17 -29.59 -46.79
N ILE A 8 2.86 -29.54 -46.54
CA ILE A 8 2.28 -28.69 -45.45
C ILE A 8 2.54 -29.34 -44.09
N LEU A 9 2.51 -30.67 -44.02
CA LEU A 9 2.81 -31.39 -42.76
C LEU A 9 4.29 -31.29 -42.34
N PHE A 10 5.21 -31.14 -43.28
CA PHE A 10 6.62 -30.96 -42.99
C PHE A 10 6.98 -29.53 -42.57
N LEU A 11 6.17 -28.54 -42.98
CA LEU A 11 6.39 -27.12 -42.56
C LEU A 11 5.92 -26.83 -41.14
N VAL A 12 4.94 -27.60 -40.62
CA VAL A 12 4.46 -27.47 -39.24
C VAL A 12 5.40 -28.09 -38.21
N CYS A 13 6.22 -29.07 -38.61
CA CYS A 13 7.21 -29.69 -37.73
C CYS A 13 8.52 -28.92 -37.59
N LEU A 14 8.71 -27.81 -38.32
CA LEU A 14 9.88 -26.94 -38.24
C LEU A 14 9.59 -25.62 -37.46
N CYS A 15 8.54 -25.61 -36.60
CA CYS A 15 8.47 -24.59 -35.56
C CYS A 15 9.70 -24.75 -34.66
N PRO A 16 10.63 -23.77 -34.62
CA PRO A 16 11.71 -23.83 -33.68
C PRO A 16 11.07 -23.83 -32.30
N ILE A 17 11.31 -24.94 -31.56
CA ILE A 17 11.02 -25.02 -30.14
C ILE A 17 11.78 -23.82 -29.54
N GLY A 18 11.03 -22.79 -29.18
CA GLY A 18 11.57 -21.53 -28.69
C GLY A 18 12.49 -21.80 -27.51
N TRP A 19 13.72 -21.42 -27.66
CA TRP A 19 14.73 -21.46 -26.63
C TRP A 19 14.45 -20.34 -25.63
N GLY A 20 13.51 -20.57 -24.73
CA GLY A 20 13.11 -19.69 -23.65
C GLY A 20 13.38 -20.30 -22.29
N GLN A 21 14.40 -21.09 -22.13
CA GLN A 21 14.89 -21.47 -20.80
C GLN A 21 16.00 -20.51 -20.37
N THR A 22 15.61 -19.32 -19.96
CA THR A 22 16.43 -18.58 -19.01
C THR A 22 16.50 -19.44 -17.76
N SER A 23 17.72 -19.83 -17.34
CA SER A 23 17.89 -20.64 -16.13
C SER A 23 17.20 -19.94 -14.98
N VAL A 24 16.60 -20.70 -14.06
CA VAL A 24 15.91 -20.16 -12.86
C VAL A 24 16.82 -19.17 -12.12
N ASP A 25 18.13 -19.42 -12.11
CA ASP A 25 19.14 -18.56 -11.51
C ASP A 25 19.22 -17.17 -12.18
N THR A 26 19.11 -17.11 -13.51
CA THR A 26 19.14 -15.83 -14.25
C THR A 26 17.87 -15.01 -13.98
N LEU A 27 16.72 -15.68 -13.84
CA LEU A 27 15.47 -15.05 -13.45
C LEU A 27 15.51 -14.52 -12.02
N LEU A 28 16.04 -15.31 -11.08
CA LEU A 28 16.21 -14.90 -9.68
C LEU A 28 17.19 -13.74 -9.56
N LEU A 29 18.27 -13.71 -10.32
CA LEU A 29 19.21 -12.59 -10.35
C LEU A 29 18.53 -11.31 -10.87
N LYS A 30 17.79 -11.40 -11.96
CA LYS A 30 17.04 -10.25 -12.51
C LYS A 30 15.98 -9.73 -11.54
N LEU A 31 15.25 -10.61 -10.85
CA LEU A 31 14.28 -10.21 -9.83
C LEU A 31 14.97 -9.55 -8.64
N LYS A 32 16.14 -10.03 -8.23
CA LYS A 32 16.92 -9.44 -7.14
C LYS A 32 17.49 -8.06 -7.51
N GLU A 33 17.95 -7.88 -8.73
CA GLU A 33 18.38 -6.59 -9.28
C GLU A 33 17.20 -5.60 -9.35
N GLN A 34 16.04 -6.04 -9.80
CA GLN A 34 14.84 -5.23 -9.87
C GLN A 34 14.36 -4.80 -8.46
N GLN A 35 14.43 -5.70 -7.47
CA GLN A 35 14.13 -5.35 -6.08
C GLN A 35 15.12 -4.33 -5.50
N SER A 36 16.40 -4.46 -5.80
CA SER A 36 17.41 -3.50 -5.35
C SER A 36 17.21 -2.12 -5.96
N SER A 37 16.90 -2.09 -7.26
CA SER A 37 16.59 -0.84 -7.97
C SER A 37 15.31 -0.19 -7.43
N SER A 38 14.26 -0.97 -7.17
CA SER A 38 12.99 -0.43 -6.64
C SER A 38 13.17 0.21 -5.26
N ARG A 39 13.95 -0.39 -4.37
CA ARG A 39 14.26 0.18 -3.05
C ARG A 39 15.04 1.50 -3.16
N PHE A 40 15.98 1.58 -4.09
CA PHE A 40 16.71 2.83 -4.34
C PHE A 40 15.79 3.92 -4.86
N TYR A 41 14.93 3.61 -5.83
CA TYR A 41 13.94 4.56 -6.34
C TYR A 41 12.93 4.96 -5.26
N GLU A 42 12.48 4.03 -4.44
CA GLU A 42 11.58 4.33 -3.34
C GLU A 42 12.21 5.33 -2.35
N ALA A 43 13.44 5.09 -1.90
CA ALA A 43 14.15 6.01 -1.03
C ALA A 43 14.37 7.39 -1.68
N TYR A 44 14.67 7.42 -2.97
CA TYR A 44 14.82 8.65 -3.73
C TYR A 44 13.52 9.46 -3.77
N PHE A 45 12.38 8.83 -4.06
CA PHE A 45 11.09 9.49 -4.16
C PHE A 45 10.48 9.86 -2.81
N GLN A 46 10.98 9.32 -1.70
CA GLN A 46 10.58 9.76 -0.37
C GLN A 46 11.07 11.19 -0.05
N ASN A 47 12.13 11.65 -0.71
CA ASN A 47 12.59 13.03 -0.58
C ASN A 47 11.73 13.96 -1.45
N PRO A 48 10.92 14.87 -0.86
CA PRO A 48 10.05 15.76 -1.65
C PRO A 48 10.82 16.72 -2.57
N ALA A 49 12.11 16.95 -2.34
CA ALA A 49 12.95 17.78 -3.21
C ALA A 49 13.28 17.11 -4.55
N THR A 50 13.06 15.80 -4.69
CA THR A 50 13.31 15.03 -5.92
C THR A 50 12.10 14.94 -6.83
N MET A 51 10.95 15.46 -6.41
CA MET A 51 9.71 15.37 -7.18
C MET A 51 9.95 15.83 -8.61
N PRO A 52 9.73 14.97 -9.61
CA PRO A 52 10.01 15.32 -11.00
C PRO A 52 9.11 16.46 -11.47
N LYS A 53 9.64 17.30 -12.34
CA LYS A 53 8.86 18.35 -13.01
C LYS A 53 8.02 17.72 -14.11
N TRP A 54 6.90 17.16 -13.74
CA TRP A 54 5.94 16.63 -14.68
C TRP A 54 5.11 17.79 -15.25
N GLY A 55 4.61 17.63 -16.46
CA GLY A 55 3.67 18.60 -17.03
C GLY A 55 2.42 18.71 -16.17
N LYS A 56 1.70 19.83 -16.26
CA LYS A 56 0.43 20.02 -15.55
C LYS A 56 -0.54 18.92 -15.92
N HIS A 57 -0.95 18.13 -14.95
CA HIS A 57 -1.95 17.08 -15.13
C HIS A 57 -2.86 16.96 -13.93
N ARG A 58 -4.06 16.45 -14.17
CA ARG A 58 -5.04 16.06 -13.16
C ARG A 58 -5.70 14.81 -13.66
N PHE A 59 -5.83 13.84 -12.79
CA PHE A 59 -6.59 12.64 -13.10
C PHE A 59 -7.36 12.16 -11.88
N SER A 60 -8.48 11.46 -12.14
CA SER A 60 -9.26 10.83 -11.10
C SER A 60 -9.47 9.37 -11.49
N THR A 61 -9.40 8.49 -10.51
CA THR A 61 -9.62 7.07 -10.69
C THR A 61 -10.71 6.61 -9.74
N VAL A 62 -11.62 5.80 -10.26
CA VAL A 62 -12.61 5.07 -9.45
C VAL A 62 -12.35 3.59 -9.71
N GLN A 63 -12.23 2.82 -8.64
CA GLN A 63 -11.91 1.40 -8.70
C GLN A 63 -12.83 0.63 -7.78
N ALA A 64 -13.37 -0.49 -8.29
CA ALA A 64 -14.00 -1.52 -7.50
C ALA A 64 -13.16 -2.79 -7.57
N GLU A 65 -12.93 -3.41 -6.43
CA GLU A 65 -12.10 -4.60 -6.30
C GLU A 65 -12.82 -5.65 -5.46
N ARG A 66 -12.69 -6.90 -5.85
CA ARG A 66 -13.07 -8.06 -5.04
C ARG A 66 -11.96 -9.09 -5.10
N SER A 67 -11.59 -9.59 -3.94
CA SER A 67 -10.59 -10.65 -3.80
C SER A 67 -11.13 -11.72 -2.87
N ASP A 68 -10.93 -12.98 -3.25
CA ASP A 68 -11.26 -14.17 -2.47
C ASP A 68 -10.00 -15.05 -2.43
N LYS A 69 -9.71 -15.66 -1.26
CA LYS A 69 -8.54 -16.50 -1.05
C LYS A 69 -9.00 -17.89 -0.60
N GLU A 70 -8.50 -18.93 -1.25
CA GLU A 70 -8.77 -20.32 -0.89
C GLU A 70 -8.00 -20.74 0.38
N ALA A 71 -6.80 -20.17 0.59
CA ALA A 71 -5.98 -20.41 1.76
C ALA A 71 -5.50 -19.09 2.37
N TYR A 72 -5.74 -18.90 3.68
CA TYR A 72 -5.36 -17.69 4.41
C TYR A 72 -5.07 -18.01 5.89
N ALA A 73 -4.22 -17.21 6.51
CA ALA A 73 -4.06 -17.22 7.95
C ALA A 73 -5.26 -16.53 8.60
N GLN A 74 -5.73 -17.02 9.75
CA GLN A 74 -6.97 -16.54 10.38
C GLN A 74 -6.92 -15.07 10.83
N GLN A 75 -5.72 -14.48 11.00
CA GLN A 75 -5.53 -13.07 11.29
C GLN A 75 -5.74 -12.15 10.07
N TYR A 76 -5.78 -12.73 8.87
CA TYR A 76 -6.03 -12.01 7.63
C TYR A 76 -7.44 -12.35 7.10
N PRO A 77 -8.06 -11.46 6.33
CA PRO A 77 -9.37 -11.73 5.76
C PRO A 77 -9.32 -12.88 4.74
N GLU A 78 -10.36 -13.71 4.71
CA GLU A 78 -10.61 -14.68 3.63
C GLU A 78 -10.71 -14.00 2.26
N GLY A 79 -11.26 -12.80 2.24
CA GLY A 79 -11.37 -11.98 1.07
C GLY A 79 -11.82 -10.57 1.41
N HIS A 80 -11.87 -9.72 0.42
CA HIS A 80 -12.39 -8.37 0.58
C HIS A 80 -13.15 -7.89 -0.65
N THR A 81 -14.03 -6.94 -0.40
CA THR A 81 -14.65 -6.12 -1.43
C THR A 81 -14.32 -4.68 -1.11
N ALA A 82 -13.84 -3.93 -2.09
CA ALA A 82 -13.44 -2.54 -1.88
C ALA A 82 -13.94 -1.66 -3.03
N PHE A 83 -14.30 -0.44 -2.66
CA PHE A 83 -14.52 0.67 -3.57
C PHE A 83 -13.59 1.80 -3.20
N SER A 84 -12.91 2.37 -4.17
CA SER A 84 -12.01 3.50 -3.95
C SER A 84 -12.18 4.56 -5.02
N ALA A 85 -12.03 5.81 -4.60
CA ALA A 85 -11.98 6.97 -5.47
C ALA A 85 -10.73 7.78 -5.11
N THR A 86 -9.94 8.15 -6.11
CA THR A 86 -8.70 8.89 -5.94
C THR A 86 -8.67 10.06 -6.92
N ALA A 87 -8.25 11.21 -6.46
CA ALA A 87 -8.00 12.39 -7.28
C ALA A 87 -6.56 12.85 -7.06
N THR A 88 -5.82 13.00 -8.14
CA THR A 88 -4.43 13.44 -8.13
C THR A 88 -4.25 14.68 -8.98
N SER A 89 -3.48 15.61 -8.50
CA SER A 89 -3.14 16.84 -9.21
C SER A 89 -1.65 17.11 -9.10
N PHE A 90 -1.03 17.40 -10.22
CA PHE A 90 0.34 17.86 -10.32
C PHE A 90 0.35 19.20 -11.06
N PHE A 91 0.87 20.22 -10.44
CA PHE A 91 0.81 21.57 -10.89
C PHE A 91 2.19 22.26 -10.82
N PRO A 92 2.97 22.28 -11.91
CA PRO A 92 4.12 23.18 -12.01
C PRO A 92 3.59 24.61 -12.06
N TYR A 93 3.80 25.33 -10.95
CA TYR A 93 3.35 26.72 -10.82
C TYR A 93 4.14 27.64 -11.77
N ASP A 94 5.47 27.44 -11.81
CA ASP A 94 6.38 28.06 -12.75
C ASP A 94 7.56 27.13 -13.07
N SER A 95 8.60 27.64 -13.72
CA SER A 95 9.80 26.88 -14.10
C SER A 95 10.59 26.34 -12.90
N THR A 96 10.35 26.89 -11.70
CA THR A 96 11.11 26.60 -10.48
C THR A 96 10.29 25.98 -9.37
N ARG A 97 8.96 26.13 -9.37
CA ARG A 97 8.04 25.72 -8.30
C ARG A 97 7.04 24.71 -8.78
N THR A 98 6.86 23.67 -8.01
CA THR A 98 5.92 22.58 -8.27
C THR A 98 5.08 22.30 -7.04
N LEU A 99 3.78 22.17 -7.25
CA LEU A 99 2.81 21.72 -6.25
C LEU A 99 2.22 20.39 -6.72
N TRP A 100 1.94 19.51 -5.78
CA TRP A 100 1.20 18.29 -6.05
C TRP A 100 0.27 17.96 -4.91
N GLY A 101 -0.72 17.15 -5.18
CA GLY A 101 -1.65 16.68 -4.17
C GLY A 101 -2.41 15.45 -4.63
N ASN A 102 -2.84 14.68 -3.65
CA ASN A 102 -3.67 13.51 -3.82
C ASN A 102 -4.73 13.51 -2.72
N ALA A 103 -5.96 13.14 -3.08
CA ALA A 103 -7.01 12.83 -2.14
C ALA A 103 -7.62 11.49 -2.52
N SER A 104 -7.80 10.61 -1.54
CA SER A 104 -8.41 9.31 -1.77
C SER A 104 -9.41 8.96 -0.68
N TYR A 105 -10.46 8.27 -1.10
CA TYR A 105 -11.45 7.62 -0.27
C TYR A 105 -11.46 6.14 -0.61
N LYS A 106 -11.50 5.28 0.41
CA LYS A 106 -11.66 3.84 0.25
C LYS A 106 -12.70 3.34 1.25
N ASN A 107 -13.66 2.58 0.75
CA ASN A 107 -14.61 1.82 1.55
C ASN A 107 -14.39 0.35 1.26
N GLN A 108 -14.22 -0.46 2.29
CA GLN A 108 -13.95 -1.88 2.13
C GLN A 108 -14.64 -2.73 3.19
N GLU A 109 -14.98 -3.93 2.80
CA GLU A 109 -15.45 -5.00 3.67
C GLU A 109 -14.44 -6.14 3.63
N LEU A 110 -13.85 -6.43 4.80
CA LEU A 110 -12.91 -7.53 5.02
C LEU A 110 -13.68 -8.71 5.60
N ARG A 111 -13.71 -9.84 4.91
CA ARG A 111 -14.54 -10.98 5.31
C ARG A 111 -13.80 -11.93 6.23
N LYS A 112 -14.52 -12.42 7.24
CA LYS A 112 -14.12 -13.48 8.18
C LYS A 112 -12.77 -13.23 8.84
N VAL A 113 -12.52 -12.00 9.28
CA VAL A 113 -11.32 -11.67 10.10
C VAL A 113 -11.50 -12.26 11.49
N ARG A 114 -10.50 -13.00 11.99
CA ARG A 114 -10.43 -13.57 13.34
C ARG A 114 -9.05 -13.34 13.91
N TRP A 115 -8.94 -13.36 15.22
CA TRP A 115 -7.67 -13.22 15.94
C TRP A 115 -6.90 -11.93 15.62
N ASN A 116 -7.60 -10.95 15.08
CA ASN A 116 -7.08 -9.61 14.80
C ASN A 116 -8.23 -8.62 14.75
N GLU A 117 -8.36 -7.83 15.81
CA GLU A 117 -9.38 -6.81 15.95
C GLU A 117 -8.83 -5.38 15.74
N SER A 118 -7.55 -5.28 15.39
CA SER A 118 -6.86 -4.02 15.19
C SER A 118 -6.64 -3.73 13.71
N VAL A 119 -6.68 -2.47 13.34
CA VAL A 119 -6.23 -1.99 12.03
C VAL A 119 -4.70 -1.87 12.06
N ASP A 120 -4.04 -1.99 10.92
CA ASP A 120 -2.59 -1.86 10.79
C ASP A 120 -1.83 -2.76 11.81
N SER A 121 -2.27 -4.03 11.96
CA SER A 121 -1.71 -4.98 12.93
C SER A 121 -0.20 -5.17 12.81
N ASP A 122 0.34 -5.10 11.59
CA ASP A 122 1.79 -5.20 11.34
C ASP A 122 2.59 -4.04 11.96
N LEU A 123 1.96 -2.85 12.03
CA LEU A 123 2.56 -1.68 12.67
C LEU A 123 2.48 -1.76 14.20
N LEU A 124 1.40 -2.38 14.73
CA LEU A 124 1.17 -2.51 16.17
C LEU A 124 1.85 -3.73 16.77
N TYR A 125 2.20 -4.72 15.96
CA TYR A 125 2.79 -5.97 16.44
C TYR A 125 3.93 -5.70 17.43
N PRO A 126 3.94 -6.38 18.59
CA PRO A 126 3.10 -7.51 19.00
C PRO A 126 1.86 -7.11 19.84
N TYR A 127 1.54 -5.83 19.96
CA TYR A 127 0.50 -5.30 20.85
C TYR A 127 -0.80 -5.04 20.09
N PHE A 128 -1.71 -6.02 20.08
CA PHE A 128 -3.03 -5.84 19.46
C PHE A 128 -4.09 -6.69 20.16
N THR A 129 -5.35 -6.38 19.90
CA THR A 129 -6.50 -7.12 20.42
C THR A 129 -6.93 -8.20 19.46
N ALA A 130 -7.39 -9.32 20.00
CA ALA A 130 -7.83 -10.48 19.24
C ALA A 130 -9.04 -11.15 19.88
N ASP A 131 -9.96 -11.69 19.07
CA ASP A 131 -11.01 -12.58 19.52
C ASP A 131 -11.16 -13.80 18.59
N ALA A 132 -11.72 -14.88 19.13
CA ALA A 132 -11.92 -16.14 18.40
C ALA A 132 -13.21 -16.13 17.57
N VAL A 133 -14.16 -15.23 17.84
CA VAL A 133 -15.47 -15.21 17.18
C VAL A 133 -15.31 -14.69 15.75
N GLY A 134 -14.60 -13.56 15.60
CA GLY A 134 -14.36 -12.92 14.33
C GLY A 134 -15.63 -12.46 13.61
N GLY A 135 -15.48 -12.03 12.38
CA GLY A 135 -16.56 -11.61 11.51
C GLY A 135 -16.09 -10.67 10.41
N ASP A 136 -17.05 -10.08 9.73
CA ASP A 136 -16.79 -9.14 8.66
C ASP A 136 -16.51 -7.76 9.24
N LEU A 137 -15.40 -7.15 8.83
CA LEU A 137 -14.94 -5.83 9.28
C LEU A 137 -15.16 -4.82 8.16
N HIS A 138 -15.94 -3.79 8.44
CA HIS A 138 -16.16 -2.66 7.55
C HIS A 138 -15.15 -1.58 7.85
N SER A 139 -14.49 -1.05 6.83
CA SER A 139 -13.49 0.00 6.96
C SER A 139 -13.74 1.12 5.97
N GLU A 140 -13.66 2.35 6.47
CA GLU A 140 -13.68 3.58 5.69
C GLU A 140 -12.37 4.33 5.91
N GLN A 141 -11.67 4.63 4.82
CA GLN A 141 -10.38 5.30 4.85
C GLN A 141 -10.42 6.59 4.02
N TYR A 142 -9.87 7.63 4.59
CA TYR A 142 -9.63 8.92 3.95
C TYR A 142 -8.15 9.20 3.98
N ALA A 143 -7.57 9.55 2.83
CA ALA A 143 -6.16 9.92 2.78
C ALA A 143 -5.99 11.19 1.92
N PHE A 144 -5.14 12.07 2.41
CA PHE A 144 -4.79 13.33 1.76
C PHE A 144 -3.27 13.47 1.76
N MET A 145 -2.73 13.87 0.64
CA MET A 145 -1.31 14.17 0.51
C MET A 145 -1.16 15.47 -0.26
N GLY A 146 -0.27 16.32 0.21
CA GLY A 146 0.09 17.55 -0.47
C GLY A 146 1.58 17.82 -0.36
N GLY A 147 2.14 18.47 -1.37
CA GLY A 147 3.55 18.80 -1.35
C GLY A 147 3.87 20.01 -2.21
N PHE A 148 5.01 20.58 -1.90
CA PHE A 148 5.59 21.72 -2.58
C PHE A 148 7.10 21.51 -2.74
N ALA A 149 7.62 21.79 -3.93
CA ALA A 149 9.05 21.81 -4.18
C ALA A 149 9.46 23.10 -4.91
N LYS A 150 10.64 23.60 -4.55
CA LYS A 150 11.25 24.77 -5.19
C LYS A 150 12.68 24.45 -5.59
N GLN A 151 13.06 24.89 -6.78
CA GLN A 151 14.42 24.80 -7.30
C GLN A 151 15.08 26.19 -7.30
N TRP A 152 16.30 26.27 -6.78
CA TRP A 152 17.21 27.42 -6.89
C TRP A 152 18.50 26.95 -7.57
N GLN A 153 18.68 27.29 -8.80
CA GLN A 153 19.88 26.88 -9.55
C GLN A 153 20.23 25.38 -9.35
N GLN A 154 21.19 25.07 -8.50
CA GLN A 154 21.66 23.71 -8.19
C GLN A 154 20.99 23.09 -6.97
N LEU A 155 20.32 23.88 -6.14
CA LEU A 155 19.67 23.42 -4.89
C LEU A 155 18.16 23.29 -5.12
N HIS A 156 17.61 22.14 -4.73
CA HIS A 156 16.17 21.91 -4.66
C HIS A 156 15.78 21.71 -3.20
N TRP A 157 14.66 22.25 -2.82
CA TRP A 157 14.03 22.01 -1.53
C TRP A 157 12.60 21.57 -1.73
N GLY A 158 12.14 20.68 -0.87
CA GLY A 158 10.76 20.23 -0.90
C GLY A 158 10.21 19.91 0.47
N ILE A 159 8.88 19.99 0.58
CA ILE A 159 8.11 19.61 1.76
C ILE A 159 6.87 18.86 1.31
N SER A 160 6.48 17.81 2.03
CA SER A 160 5.21 17.12 1.83
C SER A 160 4.57 16.75 3.15
N LEU A 161 3.25 16.71 3.14
CA LEU A 161 2.40 16.29 4.22
C LEU A 161 1.49 15.17 3.71
N ASP A 162 1.46 14.06 4.42
CA ASP A 162 0.56 12.94 4.18
C ASP A 162 -0.29 12.72 5.44
N TYR A 163 -1.58 12.57 5.27
CA TYR A 163 -2.52 12.27 6.35
C TYR A 163 -3.47 11.17 5.94
N LYS A 164 -3.57 10.13 6.78
CA LYS A 164 -4.52 9.02 6.61
C LYS A 164 -5.36 8.89 7.88
N ALA A 165 -6.67 8.84 7.74
CA ALA A 165 -7.61 8.50 8.79
C ALA A 165 -8.42 7.28 8.35
N GLU A 166 -8.65 6.34 9.27
CA GLU A 166 -9.42 5.14 9.00
C GLU A 166 -10.33 4.82 10.19
N LEU A 167 -11.57 4.46 9.88
CA LEU A 167 -12.55 3.93 10.80
C LEU A 167 -12.86 2.50 10.39
N ALA A 168 -12.57 1.53 11.26
CA ALA A 168 -12.93 0.15 11.04
C ALA A 168 -13.82 -0.36 12.16
N SER A 169 -14.91 -1.06 11.82
CA SER A 169 -15.89 -1.55 12.79
C SER A 169 -16.54 -2.85 12.36
N ARG A 170 -17.01 -3.61 13.34
CA ARG A 170 -17.79 -4.84 13.16
C ARG A 170 -19.08 -4.76 13.96
N ASN A 171 -20.19 -5.24 13.37
CA ASN A 171 -21.50 -5.23 14.01
C ASN A 171 -21.84 -6.52 14.78
N LYS A 172 -20.89 -7.46 14.90
CA LYS A 172 -21.01 -8.72 15.64
C LYS A 172 -20.16 -8.67 16.88
N ASP A 173 -20.68 -9.16 18.03
CA ASP A 173 -19.96 -9.16 19.29
C ASP A 173 -18.74 -10.12 19.29
N PRO A 174 -17.61 -9.69 19.86
CA PRO A 174 -17.35 -8.36 20.34
C PRO A 174 -17.38 -7.36 19.17
N ARG A 175 -17.86 -6.14 19.42
CA ARG A 175 -17.97 -5.09 18.37
C ARG A 175 -16.78 -4.14 18.46
N PRO A 176 -15.66 -4.46 17.80
CA PRO A 176 -14.53 -3.55 17.73
C PRO A 176 -14.89 -2.31 16.91
N LYS A 177 -14.45 -1.18 17.39
CA LYS A 177 -14.43 0.09 16.66
C LYS A 177 -13.03 0.68 16.77
N ASN A 178 -12.33 0.69 15.68
CA ASN A 178 -10.96 1.18 15.56
C ASN A 178 -10.97 2.50 14.81
N ILE A 179 -10.34 3.51 15.39
CA ILE A 179 -10.12 4.81 14.76
C ILE A 179 -8.62 5.02 14.68
N THR A 180 -8.11 5.16 13.47
CA THR A 180 -6.68 5.42 13.25
C THR A 180 -6.44 6.78 12.62
N SER A 181 -5.31 7.35 12.94
CA SER A 181 -4.81 8.59 12.37
C SER A 181 -3.30 8.47 12.17
N ASN A 182 -2.86 8.68 10.96
CA ASN A 182 -1.44 8.65 10.60
C ASN A 182 -1.08 9.95 9.87
N LEU A 183 -0.23 10.74 10.50
CA LEU A 183 0.30 11.98 9.96
C LEU A 183 1.78 11.81 9.67
N GLN A 184 2.20 12.10 8.45
CA GLN A 184 3.59 12.08 8.03
C GLN A 184 3.99 13.41 7.40
N LEU A 185 5.00 14.05 7.94
CA LEU A 185 5.62 15.26 7.41
C LEU A 185 7.02 14.92 6.92
N ARG A 186 7.33 15.29 5.69
CA ARG A 186 8.68 15.12 5.11
C ARG A 186 9.19 16.45 4.58
N SER A 187 10.45 16.72 4.79
CA SER A 187 11.15 17.86 4.18
C SER A 187 12.55 17.44 3.79
N GLY A 188 13.04 17.94 2.67
CA GLY A 188 14.35 17.57 2.20
C GLY A 188 14.95 18.53 1.21
N PHE A 189 16.24 18.30 0.98
CA PHE A 189 17.06 19.02 0.03
C PHE A 189 17.69 18.06 -0.95
N MET A 190 17.91 18.55 -2.17
CA MET A 190 18.66 17.88 -3.21
C MET A 190 19.63 18.87 -3.82
N TRP A 191 20.89 18.50 -3.90
CA TRP A 191 21.94 19.31 -4.51
C TRP A 191 22.46 18.63 -5.78
N ARG A 192 22.55 19.39 -6.87
CA ARG A 192 23.07 18.91 -8.15
C ARG A 192 24.38 19.61 -8.44
N VAL A 193 25.44 18.82 -8.69
CA VAL A 193 26.79 19.30 -9.05
C VAL A 193 27.23 18.50 -10.28
N GLY A 194 27.19 19.14 -11.46
CA GLY A 194 27.44 18.45 -12.72
C GLY A 194 26.45 17.31 -12.94
N GLU A 195 26.95 16.09 -13.11
CA GLU A 195 26.15 14.87 -13.27
C GLU A 195 25.75 14.23 -11.93
N TRP A 196 26.33 14.68 -10.81
CA TRP A 196 26.07 14.12 -9.49
C TRP A 196 24.86 14.78 -8.84
N GLN A 197 24.08 13.96 -8.12
CA GLN A 197 23.00 14.44 -7.29
C GLN A 197 23.16 13.85 -5.89
N ALA A 198 23.17 14.71 -4.89
CA ALA A 198 23.19 14.32 -3.49
C ALA A 198 21.98 14.92 -2.78
N GLY A 199 21.30 14.13 -1.95
CA GLY A 199 20.11 14.58 -1.26
C GLY A 199 20.05 14.08 0.18
N ILE A 200 19.39 14.87 1.02
CA ILE A 200 19.05 14.53 2.39
C ILE A 200 17.59 14.88 2.63
N TYR A 201 16.87 14.07 3.40
CA TYR A 201 15.54 14.40 3.86
C TYR A 201 15.34 13.94 5.30
N ALA A 202 14.40 14.57 5.98
CA ALA A 202 13.90 14.17 7.29
C ALA A 202 12.40 13.86 7.18
N SER A 203 11.96 12.84 7.92
CA SER A 203 10.58 12.43 8.02
C SER A 203 10.17 12.39 9.49
N PHE A 204 9.02 12.98 9.78
CA PHE A 204 8.34 12.85 11.06
C PHE A 204 7.01 12.17 10.85
N GLN A 205 6.74 11.12 11.63
CA GLN A 205 5.48 10.39 11.58
C GLN A 205 4.85 10.31 12.97
N LYS A 206 3.53 10.58 13.02
CA LYS A 206 2.71 10.36 14.20
C LYS A 206 1.56 9.44 13.84
N TYR A 207 1.57 8.26 14.42
CA TYR A 207 0.49 7.28 14.33
C TYR A 207 -0.28 7.22 15.65
N THR A 208 -1.60 7.15 15.56
CA THR A 208 -2.48 6.98 16.71
C THR A 208 -3.58 6.01 16.32
N GLN A 209 -3.84 5.04 17.19
CA GLN A 209 -4.99 4.13 17.08
C GLN A 209 -5.74 4.11 18.41
N SER A 210 -7.05 4.23 18.33
CA SER A 210 -7.98 4.03 19.44
C SER A 210 -8.84 2.82 19.13
N ASN A 211 -8.83 1.84 20.04
CA ASN A 211 -9.62 0.62 19.94
C ASN A 211 -10.71 0.66 21.02
N GLU A 212 -11.96 0.63 20.61
CA GLU A 212 -13.12 0.54 21.49
C GLU A 212 -13.82 -0.79 21.25
N LEU A 213 -14.14 -1.52 22.33
CA LEU A 213 -14.86 -2.78 22.27
C LEU A 213 -16.21 -2.63 22.99
N LYS A 214 -17.27 -3.04 22.34
CA LYS A 214 -18.63 -3.03 22.91
C LYS A 214 -19.23 -4.43 22.82
N PHE A 215 -19.94 -4.81 23.89
CA PHE A 215 -20.68 -6.05 23.98
C PHE A 215 -22.14 -5.73 24.17
N PHE A 216 -23.01 -6.34 23.38
CA PHE A 216 -24.44 -6.15 23.42
C PHE A 216 -25.21 -7.42 23.74
N ASN A 217 -24.53 -8.58 23.79
CA ASN A 217 -25.14 -9.87 24.10
C ASN A 217 -25.31 -10.01 25.62
N GLU A 218 -26.54 -10.11 26.10
CA GLU A 218 -26.88 -10.29 27.51
C GLU A 218 -26.58 -11.72 28.03
N LEU A 219 -26.42 -12.71 27.13
CA LEU A 219 -26.23 -14.13 27.48
C LEU A 219 -24.75 -14.51 27.72
N GLY A 220 -23.85 -13.56 27.63
CA GLY A 220 -22.42 -13.77 27.87
C GLY A 220 -21.55 -12.99 26.88
N SER A 221 -20.40 -12.55 27.36
CA SER A 221 -19.42 -11.83 26.55
C SER A 221 -18.35 -12.80 26.04
N PRO A 222 -18.04 -12.82 24.74
CA PRO A 222 -16.90 -13.56 24.23
C PRO A 222 -15.60 -13.00 24.82
N SER A 223 -14.61 -13.86 25.04
CA SER A 223 -13.29 -13.43 25.52
C SER A 223 -12.55 -12.64 24.45
N VAL A 224 -11.94 -11.54 24.87
CA VAL A 224 -11.04 -10.73 24.07
C VAL A 224 -9.65 -10.79 24.68
N TYR A 225 -8.67 -11.06 23.87
CA TYR A 225 -7.28 -11.23 24.26
C TYR A 225 -6.49 -9.99 23.91
N HIS A 226 -5.74 -9.44 24.87
CA HIS A 226 -4.74 -8.41 24.63
C HIS A 226 -3.38 -9.09 24.48
N LEU A 227 -2.85 -9.12 23.27
CA LEU A 227 -1.56 -9.74 22.97
C LEU A 227 -0.44 -8.78 23.36
N ASN A 228 0.55 -9.32 24.11
CA ASN A 228 1.70 -8.57 24.63
C ASN A 228 3.03 -9.06 24.05
N GLY A 229 3.00 -9.92 23.03
CA GLY A 229 4.16 -10.54 22.40
C GLY A 229 4.65 -11.78 23.13
N LEU A 230 5.55 -12.52 22.48
CA LEU A 230 6.17 -13.76 23.01
C LEU A 230 5.16 -14.83 23.48
N GLY A 231 3.92 -14.81 22.96
CA GLY A 231 2.85 -15.71 23.37
C GLY A 231 2.13 -15.33 24.68
N TYR A 232 2.49 -14.20 25.31
CA TYR A 232 1.76 -13.68 26.47
C TYR A 232 0.52 -12.89 26.03
N TYR A 233 -0.55 -13.07 26.79
CA TYR A 233 -1.81 -12.35 26.60
C TYR A 233 -2.52 -12.12 27.95
N ASN A 234 -3.35 -11.09 28.00
CA ASN A 234 -4.33 -10.83 29.05
C ASN A 234 -5.75 -10.95 28.45
N HIS A 235 -6.72 -11.38 29.24
CA HIS A 235 -8.14 -11.49 28.85
C HIS A 235 -9.04 -11.02 30.00
#